data_467c0f68d3415f5faa0261f0b28a208d
#
_entry.id   467c0f68d3415f5faa0261f0b28a208d
#
_cell.length_a   1.000
_cell.length_b   1.000
_cell.length_c   1.000
_cell.angle_alpha   90.00
_cell.angle_beta   90.00
_cell.angle_gamma   90.00
#
_symmetry.space_group_name_H-M   'P 1'
#
loop_
_entity.id
_entity.type
_entity.pdbx_description
1 polymer ?
#
loop_
_entity_poly.entity_id
_entity_poly.type
_entity_poly.pdbx_seq_one_letter_code
_entity_poly.pdbx_strand_id
1 'polypeptide(L)'
;MSHHYIRFDNVHYTYSNGYEALKGVSFRIGHGEKVALVGANGAGKSTLVLHTNGLLLPTQGDVNVGDIPVCKKTFPIVRQTVGLVFQNPDDQLFMPTVEDDVAFGPVNMKLPPQEIERRVIQSLEDVGASALRKRASYQLSGGQKRSIAIATVLSMEPNILVMDEPSSNLDPKARRQLINLVRSFTHTCLIATHDLEMVWELCERTIVMKDGMILADGSTQDIFSDKSLLEESGLEQPYQAILKRGF
;
A
#
# COMPACT_ATOMS: atom_id res chain seq x y z
N MET A 1 -2.99 24.31 3.94
CA MET A 1 -3.18 23.41 2.79
C MET A 1 -2.55 22.06 3.18
N SER A 2 -3.27 20.97 2.94
CA SER A 2 -2.81 19.64 3.36
C SER A 2 -1.63 19.19 2.49
N HIS A 3 -0.47 18.94 3.12
CA HIS A 3 0.77 18.55 2.47
C HIS A 3 0.93 17.01 2.33
N HIS A 4 -0.19 16.26 2.29
CA HIS A 4 -0.18 14.79 2.25
C HIS A 4 -0.26 14.27 0.81
N TYR A 5 0.82 14.45 0.06
CA TYR A 5 1.00 13.90 -1.29
C TYR A 5 2.29 13.06 -1.35
N ILE A 6 2.41 12.20 -2.36
CA ILE A 6 3.66 11.51 -2.68
C ILE A 6 4.12 11.98 -4.05
N ARG A 7 5.41 12.30 -4.21
CA ARG A 7 6.02 12.67 -5.48
C ARG A 7 7.29 11.88 -5.71
N PHE A 8 7.39 11.31 -6.89
CA PHE A 8 8.58 10.69 -7.45
C PHE A 8 9.07 11.57 -8.60
N ASP A 9 10.35 11.92 -8.60
CA ASP A 9 10.99 12.74 -9.64
C ASP A 9 12.19 11.97 -10.20
N ASN A 10 12.05 11.47 -11.43
CA ASN A 10 13.10 10.75 -12.18
C ASN A 10 13.84 9.71 -11.34
N VAL A 11 13.08 8.89 -10.61
CA VAL A 11 13.61 7.92 -9.66
C VAL A 11 14.19 6.71 -10.38
N HIS A 12 15.46 6.45 -10.15
CA HIS A 12 16.16 5.22 -10.52
C HIS A 12 16.52 4.43 -9.28
N TYR A 13 16.49 3.11 -9.38
CA TYR A 13 16.96 2.25 -8.32
C TYR A 13 17.61 0.98 -8.86
N THR A 14 18.87 0.77 -8.46
CA THR A 14 19.64 -0.43 -8.79
C THR A 14 19.99 -1.19 -7.51
N TYR A 15 19.63 -2.46 -7.44
CA TYR A 15 19.99 -3.35 -6.34
C TYR A 15 21.50 -3.63 -6.35
N SER A 16 22.03 -4.11 -5.21
CA SER A 16 23.46 -4.43 -5.04
C SER A 16 24.00 -5.49 -6.02
N ASN A 17 23.11 -6.33 -6.56
CA ASN A 17 23.45 -7.33 -7.60
C ASN A 17 23.49 -6.74 -9.02
N GLY A 18 23.33 -5.43 -9.18
CA GLY A 18 23.36 -4.73 -10.49
C GLY A 18 22.01 -4.71 -11.23
N TYR A 19 20.95 -5.29 -10.68
CA TYR A 19 19.61 -5.24 -11.29
C TYR A 19 18.98 -3.88 -11.12
N GLU A 20 18.70 -3.16 -12.22
CA GLU A 20 18.00 -1.87 -12.24
C GLU A 20 16.49 -2.11 -12.22
N ALA A 21 15.87 -1.87 -11.06
CA ALA A 21 14.45 -2.15 -10.81
C ALA A 21 13.54 -0.95 -11.09
N LEU A 22 14.06 0.28 -11.02
CA LEU A 22 13.33 1.51 -11.41
C LEU A 22 14.19 2.32 -12.37
N LYS A 23 13.58 2.83 -13.44
CA LYS A 23 14.26 3.46 -14.59
C LYS A 23 13.64 4.81 -14.93
N GLY A 24 13.87 5.83 -14.07
CA GLY A 24 13.38 7.19 -14.30
C GLY A 24 11.89 7.36 -14.03
N VAL A 25 11.39 6.75 -12.95
CA VAL A 25 9.98 6.81 -12.56
C VAL A 25 9.61 8.20 -12.04
N SER A 26 8.58 8.81 -12.65
CA SER A 26 8.06 10.13 -12.24
C SER A 26 6.56 10.13 -12.20
N PHE A 27 5.97 10.47 -11.05
CA PHE A 27 4.52 10.68 -10.87
C PHE A 27 4.26 11.43 -9.56
N ARG A 28 3.02 11.88 -9.39
CA ARG A 28 2.55 12.48 -8.14
C ARG A 28 1.18 11.93 -7.79
N ILE A 29 0.97 11.58 -6.51
CA ILE A 29 -0.34 11.24 -5.94
C ILE A 29 -0.76 12.41 -5.07
N GLY A 30 -1.92 12.99 -5.34
CA GLY A 30 -2.47 14.11 -4.59
C GLY A 30 -3.09 13.70 -3.25
N HIS A 31 -3.47 14.69 -2.47
CA HIS A 31 -4.16 14.44 -1.20
C HIS A 31 -5.54 13.83 -1.43
N GLY A 32 -5.84 12.74 -0.71
CA GLY A 32 -7.12 12.04 -0.78
C GLY A 32 -7.31 11.15 -2.02
N GLU A 33 -6.33 11.12 -2.96
CA GLU A 33 -6.41 10.20 -4.09
C GLU A 33 -6.22 8.75 -3.65
N LYS A 34 -7.03 7.85 -4.23
CA LYS A 34 -6.83 6.40 -4.18
C LYS A 34 -6.30 5.95 -5.53
N VAL A 35 -5.01 5.62 -5.57
CA VAL A 35 -4.29 5.29 -6.80
C VAL A 35 -3.88 3.82 -6.76
N ALA A 36 -4.15 3.11 -7.84
CA ALA A 36 -3.61 1.77 -8.04
C ALA A 36 -2.28 1.81 -8.79
N LEU A 37 -1.37 0.94 -8.39
CA LEU A 37 -0.13 0.65 -9.10
C LEU A 37 -0.20 -0.80 -9.59
N VAL A 38 -0.38 -0.99 -10.89
CA VAL A 38 -0.56 -2.31 -11.50
C VAL A 38 0.56 -2.65 -12.47
N GLY A 39 0.71 -3.93 -12.81
CA GLY A 39 1.73 -4.42 -13.72
C GLY A 39 2.09 -5.87 -13.40
N ALA A 40 2.76 -6.54 -14.33
CA ALA A 40 3.19 -7.92 -14.15
C ALA A 40 4.14 -8.11 -12.95
N ASN A 41 4.36 -9.35 -12.54
CA ASN A 41 5.38 -9.67 -11.54
C ASN A 41 6.76 -9.24 -12.05
N GLY A 42 7.54 -8.59 -11.19
CA GLY A 42 8.85 -8.04 -11.57
C GLY A 42 8.81 -6.65 -12.23
N ALA A 43 7.63 -6.05 -12.45
CA ALA A 43 7.51 -4.71 -13.05
C ALA A 43 8.13 -3.57 -12.20
N GLY A 44 8.50 -3.82 -10.94
CA GLY A 44 9.10 -2.82 -10.04
C GLY A 44 8.14 -2.28 -8.97
N LYS A 45 6.89 -2.76 -8.89
CA LYS A 45 5.86 -2.25 -7.97
C LYS A 45 6.30 -2.25 -6.50
N SER A 46 6.72 -3.41 -5.96
CA SER A 46 7.17 -3.52 -4.57
C SER A 46 8.42 -2.67 -4.30
N THR A 47 9.35 -2.60 -5.25
CA THR A 47 10.51 -1.71 -5.16
C THR A 47 10.08 -0.26 -5.04
N LEU A 48 9.14 0.19 -5.87
CA LEU A 48 8.60 1.55 -5.82
C LEU A 48 7.91 1.84 -4.49
N VAL A 49 7.07 0.92 -4.03
CA VAL A 49 6.35 1.01 -2.74
C VAL A 49 7.32 1.22 -1.57
N LEU A 50 8.43 0.49 -1.52
CA LEU A 50 9.45 0.59 -0.46
C LEU A 50 10.18 1.94 -0.41
N HIS A 51 10.15 2.73 -1.48
CA HIS A 51 10.71 4.09 -1.49
C HIS A 51 9.80 5.10 -0.77
N THR A 52 8.48 4.83 -0.68
CA THR A 52 7.52 5.78 -0.10
C THR A 52 7.76 6.09 1.38
N ASN A 53 8.33 5.14 2.14
CA ASN A 53 8.63 5.29 3.57
C ASN A 53 10.13 5.19 3.90
N GLY A 54 11.00 5.20 2.87
CA GLY A 54 12.44 5.20 3.01
C GLY A 54 13.03 3.86 3.47
N LEU A 55 12.38 2.72 3.20
CA LEU A 55 13.02 1.42 3.31
C LEU A 55 14.05 1.22 2.21
N LEU A 56 13.78 1.74 1.02
CA LEU A 56 14.76 1.92 -0.04
C LEU A 56 14.93 3.42 -0.31
N LEU A 57 16.13 3.82 -0.69
CA LEU A 57 16.43 5.17 -1.17
C LEU A 57 16.84 5.10 -2.64
N PRO A 58 16.41 6.06 -3.45
CA PRO A 58 16.74 6.07 -4.87
C PRO A 58 18.26 6.16 -5.10
N THR A 59 18.75 5.51 -6.17
CA THR A 59 20.14 5.67 -6.62
C THR A 59 20.33 6.98 -7.38
N GLN A 60 19.25 7.46 -8.04
CA GLN A 60 19.17 8.79 -8.68
C GLN A 60 17.71 9.27 -8.59
N GLY A 61 17.53 10.60 -8.65
CA GLY A 61 16.23 11.24 -8.51
C GLY A 61 15.80 11.38 -7.05
N ASP A 62 14.58 11.85 -6.83
CA ASP A 62 14.07 12.21 -5.52
C ASP A 62 12.67 11.65 -5.25
N VAL A 63 12.41 11.28 -3.98
CA VAL A 63 11.08 10.95 -3.47
C VAL A 63 10.72 11.93 -2.36
N ASN A 64 9.49 12.48 -2.43
CA ASN A 64 8.99 13.41 -1.43
C ASN A 64 7.63 12.96 -0.89
N VAL A 65 7.44 13.14 0.40
CA VAL A 65 6.16 12.98 1.10
C VAL A 65 5.74 14.37 1.59
N GLY A 66 4.73 14.93 0.94
CA GLY A 66 4.50 16.36 1.05
C GLY A 66 5.73 17.14 0.60
N ASP A 67 6.10 18.14 1.39
CA ASP A 67 7.32 18.95 1.14
C ASP A 67 8.58 18.35 1.78
N ILE A 68 8.48 17.10 2.32
CA ILE A 68 9.56 16.47 3.06
C ILE A 68 10.26 15.45 2.14
N PRO A 69 11.57 15.64 1.84
CA PRO A 69 12.33 14.66 1.07
C PRO A 69 12.52 13.36 1.89
N VAL A 70 12.38 12.22 1.23
CA VAL A 70 12.60 10.90 1.86
C VAL A 70 14.10 10.63 1.94
N CYS A 71 14.68 10.84 3.11
CA CYS A 71 16.10 10.60 3.38
C CYS A 71 16.31 10.16 4.83
N LYS A 72 17.52 9.71 5.18
CA LYS A 72 17.83 9.19 6.53
C LYS A 72 17.45 10.16 7.67
N LYS A 73 17.58 11.48 7.44
CA LYS A 73 17.26 12.51 8.45
C LYS A 73 15.76 12.66 8.70
N THR A 74 14.94 12.36 7.70
CA THR A 74 13.48 12.57 7.73
C THR A 74 12.68 11.28 7.98
N PHE A 75 13.33 10.11 8.07
CA PHE A 75 12.66 8.83 8.31
C PHE A 75 11.63 8.86 9.46
N PRO A 76 11.90 9.44 10.64
CA PRO A 76 10.91 9.41 11.72
C PRO A 76 9.58 10.06 11.32
N ILE A 77 9.62 11.23 10.70
CA ILE A 77 8.41 11.95 10.28
C ILE A 77 7.76 11.30 9.05
N VAL A 78 8.55 10.83 8.07
CA VAL A 78 8.05 10.12 6.89
C VAL A 78 7.30 8.87 7.32
N ARG A 79 7.85 8.05 8.23
CA ARG A 79 7.24 6.79 8.70
C ARG A 79 6.04 6.98 9.63
N GLN A 80 5.88 8.15 10.23
CA GLN A 80 4.63 8.52 10.92
C GLN A 80 3.54 8.92 9.92
N THR A 81 3.93 9.55 8.80
CA THR A 81 3.00 10.05 7.78
C THR A 81 2.54 8.94 6.83
N VAL A 82 3.47 8.04 6.45
CA VAL A 82 3.25 6.96 5.48
C VAL A 82 3.22 5.63 6.19
N GLY A 83 2.05 5.05 6.33
CA GLY A 83 1.86 3.68 6.78
C GLY A 83 2.01 2.71 5.61
N LEU A 84 2.91 1.74 5.74
CA LEU A 84 3.19 0.73 4.73
C LEU A 84 2.78 -0.65 5.22
N VAL A 85 1.91 -1.32 4.45
CA VAL A 85 1.56 -2.74 4.63
C VAL A 85 2.37 -3.57 3.66
N PHE A 86 3.21 -4.48 4.18
CA PHE A 86 4.07 -5.34 3.38
C PHE A 86 3.29 -6.46 2.67
N GLN A 87 3.85 -6.93 1.55
CA GLN A 87 3.31 -8.06 0.81
C GLN A 87 3.27 -9.35 1.65
N ASN A 88 4.29 -9.64 2.44
CA ASN A 88 4.31 -10.78 3.34
C ASN A 88 4.05 -10.30 4.79
N PRO A 89 2.95 -10.69 5.43
CA PRO A 89 2.65 -10.27 6.80
C PRO A 89 3.68 -10.78 7.83
N ASP A 90 4.41 -11.87 7.55
CA ASP A 90 5.44 -12.37 8.46
C ASP A 90 6.66 -11.43 8.53
N ASP A 91 6.86 -10.55 7.56
CA ASP A 91 7.89 -9.51 7.61
C ASP A 91 7.48 -8.32 8.49
N GLN A 92 6.23 -8.29 8.95
CA GLN A 92 5.64 -7.20 9.72
C GLN A 92 5.24 -7.60 11.14
N LEU A 93 4.91 -8.88 11.38
CA LEU A 93 4.43 -9.41 12.66
C LEU A 93 5.56 -10.16 13.36
N PHE A 94 6.06 -9.61 14.46
CA PHE A 94 7.25 -10.14 15.16
C PHE A 94 7.13 -10.09 16.69
N MET A 95 6.04 -9.51 17.22
CA MET A 95 5.82 -9.42 18.66
C MET A 95 5.16 -10.68 19.22
N PRO A 96 5.24 -10.93 20.55
CA PRO A 96 4.66 -12.13 21.16
C PRO A 96 3.16 -12.29 20.94
N THR A 97 2.40 -11.18 20.94
CA THR A 97 0.95 -11.19 20.76
C THR A 97 0.51 -10.19 19.70
N VAL A 98 -0.70 -10.40 19.16
CA VAL A 98 -1.36 -9.50 18.21
C VAL A 98 -1.45 -8.07 18.78
N GLU A 99 -1.84 -7.91 20.04
CA GLU A 99 -1.95 -6.58 20.63
C GLU A 99 -0.59 -5.87 20.74
N ASP A 100 0.48 -6.64 21.02
CA ASP A 100 1.84 -6.08 21.09
C ASP A 100 2.29 -5.62 19.70
N ASP A 101 2.01 -6.39 18.63
CA ASP A 101 2.28 -5.99 17.25
C ASP A 101 1.53 -4.71 16.88
N VAL A 102 0.22 -4.63 17.19
CA VAL A 102 -0.60 -3.45 16.88
C VAL A 102 -0.21 -2.23 17.74
N ALA A 103 0.24 -2.46 18.97
CA ALA A 103 0.70 -1.39 19.85
C ALA A 103 2.09 -0.86 19.49
N PHE A 104 2.89 -1.63 18.74
CA PHE A 104 4.31 -1.32 18.49
C PHE A 104 4.52 0.08 17.89
N GLY A 105 3.74 0.45 16.87
CA GLY A 105 3.77 1.77 16.24
C GLY A 105 3.44 2.89 17.25
N PRO A 106 2.26 2.88 17.87
CA PRO A 106 1.85 3.85 18.89
C PRO A 106 2.83 4.00 20.06
N VAL A 107 3.43 2.90 20.54
CA VAL A 107 4.46 2.92 21.59
C VAL A 107 5.71 3.67 21.11
N ASN A 108 6.18 3.39 19.90
CA ASN A 108 7.33 4.10 19.32
C ASN A 108 7.03 5.59 19.03
N MET A 109 5.78 5.94 18.81
CA MET A 109 5.32 7.34 18.72
C MET A 109 5.26 8.01 20.11
N LYS A 110 5.51 7.27 21.18
CA LYS A 110 5.48 7.74 22.59
C LYS A 110 4.11 8.30 23.00
N LEU A 111 3.03 7.69 22.51
CA LEU A 111 1.69 8.06 22.90
C LEU A 111 1.37 7.67 24.34
N PRO A 112 0.43 8.37 25.00
CA PRO A 112 -0.03 7.99 26.34
C PRO A 112 -0.65 6.58 26.33
N PRO A 113 -0.53 5.79 27.43
CA PRO A 113 -1.05 4.42 27.49
C PRO A 113 -2.54 4.29 27.12
N GLN A 114 -3.36 5.22 27.55
CA GLN A 114 -4.79 5.23 27.22
C GLN A 114 -5.05 5.40 25.70
N GLU A 115 -4.26 6.22 25.04
CA GLU A 115 -4.37 6.44 23.59
C GLU A 115 -3.85 5.20 22.81
N ILE A 116 -2.78 4.57 23.29
CA ILE A 116 -2.28 3.30 22.72
C ILE A 116 -3.39 2.25 22.76
N GLU A 117 -4.01 2.06 23.96
CA GLU A 117 -5.09 1.09 24.14
C GLU A 117 -6.29 1.37 23.23
N ARG A 118 -6.71 2.63 23.14
CA ARG A 118 -7.80 3.07 22.24
C ARG A 118 -7.48 2.69 20.78
N ARG A 119 -6.27 3.01 20.29
CA ARG A 119 -5.86 2.75 18.91
C ARG A 119 -5.75 1.26 18.61
N VAL A 120 -5.25 0.47 19.55
CA VAL A 120 -5.19 -1.00 19.42
C VAL A 120 -6.58 -1.59 19.26
N ILE A 121 -7.51 -1.21 20.13
CA ILE A 121 -8.90 -1.71 20.07
C ILE A 121 -9.54 -1.31 18.75
N GLN A 122 -9.50 -0.04 18.39
CA GLN A 122 -10.12 0.48 17.17
C GLN A 122 -9.56 -0.20 15.91
N SER A 123 -8.24 -0.30 15.80
CA SER A 123 -7.62 -0.90 14.62
C SER A 123 -7.94 -2.40 14.46
N LEU A 124 -8.07 -3.12 15.57
CA LEU A 124 -8.49 -4.52 15.54
C LEU A 124 -9.98 -4.67 15.18
N GLU A 125 -10.83 -3.74 15.59
CA GLU A 125 -12.23 -3.68 15.20
C GLU A 125 -12.38 -3.39 13.70
N ASP A 126 -11.65 -2.40 13.19
CA ASP A 126 -11.66 -1.98 11.79
C ASP A 126 -11.34 -3.14 10.83
N VAL A 127 -10.46 -4.06 11.23
CA VAL A 127 -10.11 -5.24 10.44
C VAL A 127 -10.88 -6.51 10.85
N GLY A 128 -11.84 -6.41 11.79
CA GLY A 128 -12.64 -7.55 12.26
C GLY A 128 -11.85 -8.61 13.01
N ALA A 129 -10.79 -8.24 13.73
CA ALA A 129 -9.84 -9.13 14.37
C ALA A 129 -9.78 -9.04 15.91
N SER A 130 -10.73 -8.35 16.55
CA SER A 130 -10.75 -8.13 18.01
C SER A 130 -10.61 -9.41 18.84
N ALA A 131 -11.22 -10.52 18.39
CA ALA A 131 -11.12 -11.82 19.06
C ALA A 131 -9.71 -12.45 19.02
N LEU A 132 -8.81 -11.93 18.19
CA LEU A 132 -7.44 -12.44 18.02
C LEU A 132 -6.43 -11.71 18.91
N ARG A 133 -6.82 -10.66 19.60
CA ARG A 133 -5.97 -9.70 20.32
C ARG A 133 -4.88 -10.36 21.18
N LYS A 134 -5.19 -11.42 21.91
CA LYS A 134 -4.28 -12.12 22.84
C LYS A 134 -3.54 -13.31 22.20
N ARG A 135 -3.78 -13.60 20.92
CA ARG A 135 -3.11 -14.70 20.23
C ARG A 135 -1.71 -14.30 19.77
N ALA A 136 -0.85 -15.33 19.64
CA ALA A 136 0.44 -15.15 18.98
C ALA A 136 0.30 -15.23 17.45
N SER A 137 1.13 -14.50 16.70
CA SER A 137 1.05 -14.43 15.24
C SER A 137 1.17 -15.80 14.55
N TYR A 138 1.98 -16.72 15.09
CA TYR A 138 2.14 -18.08 14.55
C TYR A 138 0.87 -18.96 14.67
N GLN A 139 -0.12 -18.56 15.47
CA GLN A 139 -1.41 -19.26 15.64
C GLN A 139 -2.47 -18.78 14.63
N LEU A 140 -2.13 -17.82 13.77
CA LEU A 140 -3.05 -17.18 12.85
C LEU A 140 -2.97 -17.82 11.46
N SER A 141 -4.11 -17.89 10.77
CA SER A 141 -4.13 -18.17 9.33
C SER A 141 -3.49 -17.02 8.53
N GLY A 142 -3.09 -17.27 7.27
CA GLY A 142 -2.52 -16.25 6.41
C GLY A 142 -3.40 -15.02 6.24
N GLY A 143 -4.72 -15.21 6.08
CA GLY A 143 -5.68 -14.11 6.00
C GLY A 143 -5.79 -13.31 7.32
N GLN A 144 -5.78 -14.01 8.47
CA GLN A 144 -5.76 -13.36 9.79
C GLN A 144 -4.48 -12.54 9.98
N LYS A 145 -3.31 -13.09 9.64
CA LYS A 145 -2.04 -12.35 9.67
C LYS A 145 -2.10 -11.09 8.82
N ARG A 146 -2.69 -11.16 7.61
CA ARG A 146 -2.88 -10.01 6.73
C ARG A 146 -3.75 -8.93 7.40
N SER A 147 -4.88 -9.31 7.98
CA SER A 147 -5.73 -8.35 8.71
C SER A 147 -4.99 -7.68 9.87
N ILE A 148 -4.22 -8.45 10.64
CA ILE A 148 -3.41 -7.89 11.74
C ILE A 148 -2.32 -6.95 11.20
N ALA A 149 -1.60 -7.32 10.12
CA ALA A 149 -0.61 -6.45 9.51
C ALA A 149 -1.22 -5.10 9.06
N ILE A 150 -2.44 -5.09 8.56
CA ILE A 150 -3.16 -3.84 8.28
C ILE A 150 -3.45 -3.08 9.58
N ALA A 151 -3.91 -3.76 10.64
CA ALA A 151 -4.20 -3.13 11.93
C ALA A 151 -2.97 -2.48 12.56
N THR A 152 -1.76 -3.07 12.42
CA THR A 152 -0.50 -2.46 12.94
C THR A 152 -0.20 -1.12 12.28
N VAL A 153 -0.61 -0.94 11.02
CA VAL A 153 -0.44 0.32 10.29
C VAL A 153 -1.53 1.32 10.66
N LEU A 154 -2.79 0.87 10.73
CA LEU A 154 -3.92 1.74 11.07
C LEU A 154 -3.81 2.33 12.48
N SER A 155 -3.24 1.58 13.43
CA SER A 155 -3.01 2.07 14.80
C SER A 155 -2.10 3.29 14.89
N MET A 156 -1.29 3.54 13.86
CA MET A 156 -0.47 4.74 13.75
C MET A 156 -1.25 5.95 13.22
N GLU A 157 -2.49 5.77 12.71
CA GLU A 157 -3.33 6.79 12.08
C GLU A 157 -2.56 7.56 10.99
N PRO A 158 -2.03 6.85 9.96
CA PRO A 158 -1.21 7.48 8.93
C PRO A 158 -2.06 8.38 8.02
N ASN A 159 -1.45 9.45 7.50
CA ASN A 159 -2.09 10.32 6.51
C ASN A 159 -2.02 9.75 5.08
N ILE A 160 -1.14 8.80 4.86
CA ILE A 160 -0.97 8.11 3.59
C ILE A 160 -0.88 6.62 3.87
N LEU A 161 -1.75 5.84 3.25
CA LEU A 161 -1.73 4.38 3.35
C LEU A 161 -1.16 3.79 2.05
N VAL A 162 -0.08 3.04 2.19
CA VAL A 162 0.55 2.32 1.07
C VAL A 162 0.45 0.84 1.34
N MET A 163 -0.04 0.08 0.38
CA MET A 163 -0.23 -1.36 0.53
C MET A 163 0.37 -2.12 -0.65
N ASP A 164 1.15 -3.14 -0.36
CA ASP A 164 1.70 -4.06 -1.36
C ASP A 164 0.95 -5.38 -1.32
N GLU A 165 0.22 -5.69 -2.41
CA GLU A 165 -0.59 -6.91 -2.60
C GLU A 165 -1.53 -7.21 -1.41
N PRO A 166 -2.36 -6.25 -0.95
CA PRO A 166 -3.10 -6.40 0.30
C PRO A 166 -4.21 -7.46 0.25
N SER A 167 -4.72 -7.82 -0.92
CA SER A 167 -5.78 -8.83 -1.10
C SER A 167 -5.26 -10.26 -1.25
N SER A 168 -3.93 -10.44 -1.37
CA SER A 168 -3.33 -11.76 -1.56
C SER A 168 -3.63 -12.71 -0.40
N ASN A 169 -4.06 -13.93 -0.72
CA ASN A 169 -4.40 -15.00 0.24
C ASN A 169 -5.58 -14.68 1.19
N LEU A 170 -6.39 -13.67 0.89
CA LEU A 170 -7.63 -13.41 1.60
C LEU A 170 -8.78 -14.30 1.08
N ASP A 171 -9.59 -14.81 1.99
CA ASP A 171 -10.88 -15.37 1.62
C ASP A 171 -11.85 -14.26 1.14
N PRO A 172 -12.95 -14.59 0.46
CA PRO A 172 -13.89 -13.59 -0.07
C PRO A 172 -14.44 -12.63 0.99
N LYS A 173 -14.64 -13.08 2.23
CA LYS A 173 -15.15 -12.25 3.32
C LYS A 173 -14.09 -11.24 3.78
N ALA A 174 -12.87 -11.69 4.02
CA ALA A 174 -11.76 -10.85 4.42
C ALA A 174 -11.40 -9.85 3.30
N ARG A 175 -11.42 -10.28 2.02
CA ARG A 175 -11.24 -9.39 0.87
C ARG A 175 -12.32 -8.29 0.84
N ARG A 176 -13.59 -8.62 1.08
CA ARG A 176 -14.67 -7.62 1.14
C ARG A 176 -14.50 -6.66 2.31
N GLN A 177 -14.05 -7.13 3.46
CA GLN A 177 -13.73 -6.27 4.61
C GLN A 177 -12.60 -5.30 4.27
N LEU A 178 -11.52 -5.76 3.63
CA LEU A 178 -10.44 -4.90 3.16
C LEU A 178 -10.95 -3.82 2.18
N ILE A 179 -11.77 -4.19 1.20
CA ILE A 179 -12.34 -3.23 0.24
C ILE A 179 -13.16 -2.15 0.97
N ASN A 180 -13.99 -2.56 1.93
CA ASN A 180 -14.81 -1.62 2.70
C ASN A 180 -13.94 -0.69 3.57
N LEU A 181 -12.90 -1.23 4.20
CA LEU A 181 -11.91 -0.47 4.97
C LEU A 181 -11.23 0.59 4.10
N VAL A 182 -10.68 0.19 2.95
CA VAL A 182 -10.00 1.13 2.04
C VAL A 182 -10.98 2.16 1.48
N ARG A 183 -12.23 1.77 1.24
CA ARG A 183 -13.27 2.71 0.78
C ARG A 183 -13.56 3.79 1.82
N SER A 184 -13.62 3.42 3.11
CA SER A 184 -13.84 4.37 4.22
C SER A 184 -12.62 5.21 4.56
N PHE A 185 -11.42 4.80 4.14
CA PHE A 185 -10.21 5.58 4.37
C PHE A 185 -10.23 6.87 3.53
N THR A 186 -10.25 8.02 4.21
CA THR A 186 -10.47 9.33 3.58
C THR A 186 -9.19 10.04 3.12
N HIS A 187 -8.03 9.50 3.51
CA HIS A 187 -6.73 10.06 3.16
C HIS A 187 -6.14 9.41 1.89
N THR A 188 -4.95 9.81 1.52
CA THR A 188 -4.24 9.32 0.34
C THR A 188 -3.94 7.83 0.45
N CYS A 189 -4.21 7.07 -0.62
CA CYS A 189 -3.94 5.64 -0.66
C CYS A 189 -3.22 5.24 -1.96
N LEU A 190 -2.14 4.44 -1.84
CA LEU A 190 -1.45 3.79 -2.95
C LEU A 190 -1.54 2.28 -2.78
N ILE A 191 -2.11 1.58 -3.76
CA ILE A 191 -2.30 0.13 -3.72
C ILE A 191 -1.53 -0.50 -4.87
N ALA A 192 -0.42 -1.17 -4.58
CA ALA A 192 0.26 -2.01 -5.55
C ALA A 192 -0.41 -3.39 -5.55
N THR A 193 -0.96 -3.81 -6.69
CA THR A 193 -1.69 -5.09 -6.75
C THR A 193 -1.87 -5.59 -8.18
N HIS A 194 -2.13 -6.89 -8.30
CA HIS A 194 -2.62 -7.55 -9.51
C HIS A 194 -4.14 -7.85 -9.46
N ASP A 195 -4.84 -7.55 -8.34
CA ASP A 195 -6.29 -7.69 -8.19
C ASP A 195 -7.01 -6.53 -8.86
N LEU A 196 -7.17 -6.61 -10.19
CA LEU A 196 -7.77 -5.54 -11.00
C LEU A 196 -9.26 -5.32 -10.70
N GLU A 197 -9.96 -6.34 -10.19
CA GLU A 197 -11.35 -6.19 -9.72
C GLU A 197 -11.43 -5.30 -8.48
N MET A 198 -10.49 -5.43 -7.54
CA MET A 198 -10.40 -4.54 -6.39
C MET A 198 -10.04 -3.12 -6.81
N VAL A 199 -9.12 -2.97 -7.77
CA VAL A 199 -8.75 -1.68 -8.33
C VAL A 199 -9.95 -0.97 -8.95
N TRP A 200 -10.75 -1.70 -9.75
CA TRP A 200 -11.97 -1.18 -10.37
C TRP A 200 -12.99 -0.66 -9.34
N GLU A 201 -13.10 -1.33 -8.20
CA GLU A 201 -14.02 -0.93 -7.13
C GLU A 201 -13.55 0.28 -6.31
N LEU A 202 -12.23 0.50 -6.20
CA LEU A 202 -11.64 1.41 -5.21
C LEU A 202 -10.90 2.61 -5.78
N CYS A 203 -10.27 2.46 -6.94
CA CYS A 203 -9.33 3.44 -7.45
C CYS A 203 -9.88 4.15 -8.68
N GLU A 204 -9.90 5.49 -8.64
CA GLU A 204 -10.29 6.29 -9.80
C GLU A 204 -9.14 6.46 -10.81
N ARG A 205 -7.90 6.31 -10.33
CA ARG A 205 -6.67 6.45 -11.12
C ARG A 205 -5.81 5.21 -11.00
N THR A 206 -5.23 4.80 -12.11
CA THR A 206 -4.35 3.64 -12.21
C THR A 206 -3.05 4.02 -12.91
N ILE A 207 -1.93 3.64 -12.31
CA ILE A 207 -0.59 3.72 -12.88
C ILE A 207 -0.18 2.31 -13.31
N VAL A 208 0.19 2.14 -14.56
CA VAL A 208 0.66 0.86 -15.11
C VAL A 208 2.17 0.86 -15.18
N MET A 209 2.80 -0.12 -14.53
CA MET A 209 4.25 -0.31 -14.59
C MET A 209 4.62 -1.50 -15.45
N LYS A 210 5.72 -1.33 -16.22
CA LYS A 210 6.39 -2.39 -16.98
C LYS A 210 7.90 -2.18 -16.94
N ASP A 211 8.67 -3.22 -16.66
CA ASP A 211 10.14 -3.23 -16.72
C ASP A 211 10.85 -2.08 -15.99
N GLY A 212 10.28 -1.64 -14.85
CA GLY A 212 10.81 -0.56 -14.02
C GLY A 212 10.43 0.84 -14.47
N MET A 213 9.54 0.98 -15.45
CA MET A 213 9.05 2.27 -15.98
C MET A 213 7.53 2.39 -15.82
N ILE A 214 7.02 3.62 -15.85
CA ILE A 214 5.59 3.89 -16.01
C ILE A 214 5.26 3.79 -17.50
N LEU A 215 4.37 2.85 -17.83
CA LEU A 215 3.87 2.67 -19.19
C LEU A 215 2.66 3.57 -19.45
N ALA A 216 1.77 3.73 -18.45
CA ALA A 216 0.60 4.59 -18.53
C ALA A 216 0.20 5.09 -17.13
N ASP A 217 -0.46 6.25 -17.08
CA ASP A 217 -1.01 6.88 -15.89
C ASP A 217 -2.30 7.62 -16.29
N GLY A 218 -3.45 7.20 -15.76
CA GLY A 218 -4.74 7.75 -16.19
C GLY A 218 -5.92 7.25 -15.37
N SER A 219 -7.12 7.57 -15.82
CA SER A 219 -8.33 7.06 -15.16
C SER A 219 -8.36 5.53 -15.23
N THR A 220 -8.81 4.89 -14.17
CA THR A 220 -8.96 3.42 -14.13
C THR A 220 -9.85 2.91 -15.27
N GLN A 221 -10.86 3.69 -15.64
CA GLN A 221 -11.78 3.33 -16.74
C GLN A 221 -11.07 3.33 -18.09
N ASP A 222 -10.26 4.35 -18.38
CA ASP A 222 -9.52 4.45 -19.65
C ASP A 222 -8.46 3.36 -19.73
N ILE A 223 -7.65 3.19 -18.67
CA ILE A 223 -6.61 2.15 -18.58
C ILE A 223 -7.20 0.76 -18.83
N PHE A 224 -8.28 0.40 -18.12
CA PHE A 224 -8.89 -0.94 -18.25
C PHE A 224 -9.74 -1.11 -19.50
N SER A 225 -9.98 -0.02 -20.24
CA SER A 225 -10.61 -0.05 -21.53
C SER A 225 -9.63 -0.28 -22.68
N ASP A 226 -8.35 -0.02 -22.48
CA ASP A 226 -7.30 -0.21 -23.48
C ASP A 226 -6.75 -1.64 -23.42
N LYS A 227 -7.28 -2.51 -24.28
CA LYS A 227 -6.83 -3.91 -24.36
C LYS A 227 -5.37 -4.04 -24.77
N SER A 228 -4.90 -3.18 -25.69
CA SER A 228 -3.52 -3.22 -26.18
C SER A 228 -2.55 -2.91 -25.06
N LEU A 229 -2.86 -1.89 -24.25
CA LEU A 229 -2.07 -1.51 -23.08
C LEU A 229 -2.03 -2.63 -22.03
N LEU A 230 -3.17 -3.29 -21.76
CA LEU A 230 -3.23 -4.39 -20.80
C LEU A 230 -2.43 -5.60 -21.29
N GLU A 231 -2.59 -6.01 -22.54
CA GLU A 231 -1.81 -7.09 -23.15
C GLU A 231 -0.30 -6.78 -23.11
N GLU A 232 0.09 -5.56 -23.49
CA GLU A 232 1.48 -5.12 -23.45
C GLU A 232 2.07 -5.16 -22.03
N SER A 233 1.26 -4.83 -21.00
CA SER A 233 1.68 -4.83 -19.61
C SER A 233 1.55 -6.20 -18.91
N GLY A 234 1.13 -7.24 -19.64
CA GLY A 234 0.92 -8.59 -19.11
C GLY A 234 -0.26 -8.68 -18.13
N LEU A 235 -1.28 -7.84 -18.33
CA LEU A 235 -2.49 -7.78 -17.51
C LEU A 235 -3.71 -8.24 -18.30
N GLU A 236 -4.70 -8.81 -17.60
CA GLU A 236 -6.00 -9.17 -18.17
C GLU A 236 -7.04 -8.11 -17.83
N GLN A 237 -8.01 -7.90 -18.70
CA GLN A 237 -9.07 -6.95 -18.45
C GLN A 237 -9.98 -7.43 -17.31
N PRO A 238 -10.30 -6.59 -16.29
CA PRO A 238 -11.21 -6.98 -15.22
C PRO A 238 -12.62 -7.26 -15.75
N TYR A 239 -13.28 -8.25 -15.16
CA TYR A 239 -14.60 -8.74 -15.62
C TYR A 239 -15.65 -7.62 -15.61
N GLN A 240 -15.63 -6.75 -14.61
CA GLN A 240 -16.55 -5.62 -14.50
C GLN A 240 -16.37 -4.58 -15.61
N ALA A 241 -15.15 -4.38 -16.12
CA ALA A 241 -14.89 -3.50 -17.26
C ALA A 241 -15.45 -4.09 -18.56
N ILE A 242 -15.44 -5.42 -18.70
CA ILE A 242 -16.03 -6.12 -19.85
C ILE A 242 -17.57 -5.96 -19.86
N LEU A 243 -18.21 -6.16 -18.71
CA LEU A 243 -19.68 -6.10 -18.58
C LEU A 243 -20.25 -4.69 -18.89
N LYS A 244 -19.55 -3.62 -18.53
CA LYS A 244 -20.00 -2.25 -18.83
C LYS A 244 -20.02 -1.89 -20.31
N ARG A 245 -19.34 -2.65 -21.17
CA ARG A 245 -19.34 -2.45 -22.63
C ARG A 245 -20.45 -3.19 -23.35
N GLY A 246 -21.15 -4.10 -22.67
CA GLY A 246 -22.16 -4.99 -23.26
C GLY A 246 -23.61 -4.52 -23.16
N PHE A 247 -23.86 -3.26 -22.72
CA PHE A 247 -25.19 -2.65 -22.69
C PHE A 247 -25.18 -1.27 -23.33
#